data_06fa84b1903f8ced8d2356b8c6640f93
#
_entry.id   06fa84b1903f8ced8d2356b8c6640f93
#
_cell.length_a   1.000
_cell.length_b   1.000
_cell.length_c   1.000
_cell.angle_alpha   90.00
_cell.angle_beta   90.00
_cell.angle_gamma   90.00
#
_symmetry.space_group_name_H-M   'P 1'
#
loop_
_entity.id
_entity.type
_entity.pdbx_description
1 polymer ?
#
loop_
_entity_poly.entity_id
_entity_poly.type
_entity_poly.pdbx_seq_one_letter_code
_entity_poly.pdbx_strand_id
1 'polypeptide(L)'
;MISVKGLTKSYGSTDAVRDLSFSVDRGEVVGFLGPNGAGKSTTMKILCGYLPADAGEVSIAGFDIFSQSLKARSRIGYLPENVPLYPEMRVGEYLAYRAALKGVRSRRVAEKVEDALQLCNLGHVQRQIIGTLSKGYRQRVGLADALVNEPDILILDEPTIGLDPGQIREVRSLIKGLATRHTILLSSHILSEVEMTCSRVLILNKGQIVATGTPAELRESSGLSLSGAVRLEVQVPDADATLKALPELPHVASASLVGRTGEWSTYEIIPSAGDPRPALFEEAVRRGWKLRELSARESSLEEVFTSFVTGGAAQVSLSEESRS
;
A
#
# COMPACT_ATOMS: atom_id res chain seq x y z
N MET A 1 5.87 -10.05 -14.49
CA MET A 1 5.70 -11.29 -13.68
C MET A 1 4.26 -11.68 -13.48
N ILE A 2 3.38 -10.76 -13.17
CA ILE A 2 1.92 -10.95 -13.14
C ILE A 2 1.34 -10.15 -14.29
N SER A 3 0.40 -10.72 -15.05
CA SER A 3 -0.36 -10.02 -16.08
C SER A 3 -1.83 -10.40 -15.96
N VAL A 4 -2.68 -9.39 -15.87
CA VAL A 4 -4.13 -9.50 -15.74
C VAL A 4 -4.78 -8.66 -16.83
N LYS A 5 -5.73 -9.22 -17.56
CA LYS A 5 -6.44 -8.54 -18.65
C LYS A 5 -7.93 -8.82 -18.58
N GLY A 6 -8.73 -7.77 -18.46
CA GLY A 6 -10.19 -7.83 -18.48
C GLY A 6 -10.81 -8.71 -17.40
N LEU A 7 -10.15 -8.83 -16.22
CA LEU A 7 -10.59 -9.74 -15.17
C LEU A 7 -11.93 -9.31 -14.61
N THR A 8 -12.90 -10.22 -14.61
CA THR A 8 -14.25 -9.98 -14.09
C THR A 8 -14.67 -11.10 -13.15
N LYS A 9 -15.32 -10.73 -12.03
CA LYS A 9 -15.90 -11.67 -11.08
C LYS A 9 -17.13 -11.08 -10.40
N SER A 10 -18.23 -11.83 -10.50
CA SER A 10 -19.50 -11.46 -9.89
C SER A 10 -19.96 -12.50 -8.87
N TYR A 11 -20.70 -12.05 -7.86
CA TYR A 11 -21.38 -12.86 -6.88
C TYR A 11 -22.86 -12.50 -6.88
N GLY A 12 -23.68 -13.32 -7.53
CA GLY A 12 -25.08 -13.00 -7.78
C GLY A 12 -25.21 -11.72 -8.63
N SER A 13 -25.85 -10.70 -8.09
CA SER A 13 -26.01 -9.40 -8.75
C SER A 13 -24.88 -8.40 -8.49
N THR A 14 -23.88 -8.76 -7.70
CA THR A 14 -22.79 -7.85 -7.30
C THR A 14 -21.50 -8.18 -8.05
N ASP A 15 -21.00 -7.22 -8.82
CA ASP A 15 -19.70 -7.32 -9.45
C ASP A 15 -18.61 -6.97 -8.44
N ALA A 16 -17.89 -7.99 -7.98
CA ALA A 16 -16.78 -7.82 -7.05
C ALA A 16 -15.49 -7.34 -7.74
N VAL A 17 -15.31 -7.72 -9.01
CA VAL A 17 -14.23 -7.29 -9.89
C VAL A 17 -14.81 -7.06 -11.29
N ARG A 18 -14.49 -5.92 -11.92
CA ARG A 18 -15.07 -5.50 -13.18
C ARG A 18 -13.98 -5.02 -14.12
N ASP A 19 -13.73 -5.77 -15.19
CA ASP A 19 -12.79 -5.44 -16.28
C ASP A 19 -11.43 -4.95 -15.77
N LEU A 20 -10.87 -5.66 -14.78
CA LEU A 20 -9.63 -5.28 -14.14
C LEU A 20 -8.43 -5.69 -15.00
N SER A 21 -7.58 -4.72 -15.36
CA SER A 21 -6.37 -4.94 -16.15
C SER A 21 -5.16 -4.27 -15.50
N PHE A 22 -4.09 -5.03 -15.28
CA PHE A 22 -2.82 -4.52 -14.74
C PHE A 22 -1.69 -5.52 -14.93
N SER A 23 -0.46 -5.05 -14.75
CA SER A 23 0.73 -5.88 -14.73
C SER A 23 1.59 -5.59 -13.50
N VAL A 24 2.40 -6.57 -13.09
CA VAL A 24 3.43 -6.42 -12.06
C VAL A 24 4.74 -6.96 -12.63
N ASP A 25 5.77 -6.14 -12.64
CA ASP A 25 7.07 -6.50 -13.19
C ASP A 25 7.92 -7.28 -12.18
N ARG A 26 9.00 -7.89 -12.67
CA ARG A 26 9.89 -8.66 -11.82
C ARG A 26 10.62 -7.77 -10.82
N GLY A 27 10.58 -8.16 -9.53
CA GLY A 27 11.22 -7.42 -8.43
C GLY A 27 10.44 -6.18 -7.99
N GLU A 28 9.25 -5.93 -8.56
CA GLU A 28 8.40 -4.82 -8.17
C GLU A 28 7.59 -5.15 -6.90
N VAL A 29 7.38 -4.14 -6.06
CA VAL A 29 6.45 -4.20 -4.92
C VAL A 29 5.25 -3.33 -5.24
N VAL A 30 4.12 -3.95 -5.55
CA VAL A 30 2.88 -3.27 -5.90
C VAL A 30 1.87 -3.39 -4.77
N GLY A 31 1.28 -2.25 -4.39
CA GLY A 31 0.22 -2.17 -3.41
C GLY A 31 -1.17 -2.12 -4.04
N PHE A 32 -2.08 -3.00 -3.62
CA PHE A 32 -3.52 -2.87 -3.86
C PHE A 32 -4.14 -2.09 -2.72
N LEU A 33 -4.54 -0.86 -2.99
CA LEU A 33 -5.17 0.04 -2.04
C LEU A 33 -6.65 0.18 -2.37
N GLY A 34 -7.51 0.15 -1.38
CA GLY A 34 -8.95 0.34 -1.58
C GLY A 34 -9.75 0.09 -0.32
N PRO A 35 -11.00 0.59 -0.23
CA PRO A 35 -11.88 0.32 0.88
C PRO A 35 -12.25 -1.16 0.97
N ASN A 36 -12.90 -1.55 2.07
CA ASN A 36 -13.46 -2.88 2.18
C ASN A 36 -14.54 -3.08 1.09
N GLY A 37 -14.53 -4.26 0.45
CA GLY A 37 -15.43 -4.54 -0.68
C GLY A 37 -14.95 -3.99 -2.04
N ALA A 38 -13.79 -3.34 -2.14
CA ALA A 38 -13.27 -2.84 -3.42
C ALA A 38 -12.82 -3.92 -4.41
N GLY A 39 -12.79 -5.20 -4.01
CA GLY A 39 -12.40 -6.33 -4.86
C GLY A 39 -10.98 -6.85 -4.62
N LYS A 40 -10.20 -6.30 -3.67
CA LYS A 40 -8.79 -6.67 -3.39
C LYS A 40 -8.62 -8.17 -3.15
N SER A 41 -9.24 -8.70 -2.08
CA SER A 41 -9.09 -10.13 -1.70
C SER A 41 -9.70 -11.07 -2.74
N THR A 42 -10.76 -10.67 -3.45
CA THR A 42 -11.32 -11.44 -4.57
C THR A 42 -10.28 -11.58 -5.68
N THR A 43 -9.66 -10.48 -6.09
CA THR A 43 -8.60 -10.48 -7.11
C THR A 43 -7.45 -11.37 -6.68
N MET A 44 -6.95 -11.21 -5.44
CA MET A 44 -5.84 -12.04 -4.93
C MET A 44 -6.16 -13.53 -4.90
N LYS A 45 -7.39 -13.91 -4.52
CA LYS A 45 -7.83 -15.31 -4.56
C LYS A 45 -7.86 -15.87 -5.97
N ILE A 46 -8.23 -15.06 -6.98
CA ILE A 46 -8.20 -15.47 -8.39
C ILE A 46 -6.76 -15.66 -8.84
N LEU A 47 -5.85 -14.69 -8.54
CA LEU A 47 -4.43 -14.80 -8.87
C LEU A 47 -3.76 -16.03 -8.27
N CYS A 48 -4.21 -16.45 -7.08
CA CYS A 48 -3.72 -17.65 -6.39
C CYS A 48 -4.40 -18.95 -6.87
N GLY A 49 -5.37 -18.87 -7.79
CA GLY A 49 -6.12 -20.03 -8.26
C GLY A 49 -7.06 -20.65 -7.23
N TYR A 50 -7.45 -19.91 -6.19
CA TYR A 50 -8.46 -20.33 -5.21
C TYR A 50 -9.88 -20.07 -5.69
N LEU A 51 -10.05 -19.13 -6.63
CA LEU A 51 -11.34 -18.71 -7.13
C LEU A 51 -11.27 -18.61 -8.66
N PRO A 52 -12.24 -19.18 -9.42
CA PRO A 52 -12.32 -18.97 -10.86
C PRO A 52 -12.82 -17.55 -11.15
N ALA A 53 -12.28 -16.93 -12.20
CA ALA A 53 -12.84 -15.74 -12.80
C ALA A 53 -14.06 -16.09 -13.67
N ASP A 54 -14.95 -15.13 -13.92
CA ASP A 54 -16.06 -15.28 -14.85
C ASP A 54 -15.63 -14.86 -16.27
N ALA A 55 -14.65 -13.91 -16.38
CA ALA A 55 -14.04 -13.52 -17.65
C ALA A 55 -12.63 -12.96 -17.39
N GLY A 56 -11.84 -12.83 -18.46
CA GLY A 56 -10.50 -12.26 -18.46
C GLY A 56 -9.39 -13.31 -18.45
N GLU A 57 -8.15 -12.82 -18.57
CA GLU A 57 -6.94 -13.63 -18.63
C GLU A 57 -6.03 -13.29 -17.44
N VAL A 58 -5.42 -14.31 -16.85
CA VAL A 58 -4.44 -14.16 -15.76
C VAL A 58 -3.22 -15.02 -16.05
N SER A 59 -2.07 -14.38 -16.16
CA SER A 59 -0.78 -15.05 -16.35
C SER A 59 0.15 -14.76 -15.15
N ILE A 60 0.72 -15.83 -14.59
CA ILE A 60 1.64 -15.81 -13.46
C ILE A 60 2.96 -16.44 -13.88
N ALA A 61 4.03 -15.65 -13.88
CA ALA A 61 5.36 -16.08 -14.35
C ALA A 61 5.32 -16.73 -15.77
N GLY A 62 4.43 -16.24 -16.64
CA GLY A 62 4.23 -16.76 -18.01
C GLY A 62 3.29 -17.97 -18.12
N PHE A 63 2.74 -18.45 -17.00
CA PHE A 63 1.77 -19.55 -16.98
C PHE A 63 0.34 -19.02 -16.78
N ASP A 64 -0.58 -19.44 -17.61
CA ASP A 64 -2.00 -19.15 -17.43
C ASP A 64 -2.54 -19.87 -16.18
N ILE A 65 -3.20 -19.09 -15.29
CA ILE A 65 -3.64 -19.60 -13.98
C ILE A 65 -4.75 -20.65 -14.08
N PHE A 66 -5.52 -20.66 -15.15
CA PHE A 66 -6.64 -21.56 -15.34
C PHE A 66 -6.20 -22.85 -16.01
N SER A 67 -5.54 -22.77 -17.17
CA SER A 67 -5.13 -23.93 -17.96
C SER A 67 -3.82 -24.57 -17.47
N GLN A 68 -2.92 -23.81 -16.83
CA GLN A 68 -1.63 -24.28 -16.31
C GLN A 68 -1.51 -24.06 -14.78
N SER A 69 -2.62 -24.21 -14.06
CA SER A 69 -2.79 -23.84 -12.64
C SER A 69 -1.68 -24.36 -11.74
N LEU A 70 -1.28 -25.62 -11.85
CA LEU A 70 -0.23 -26.20 -10.99
C LEU A 70 1.13 -25.51 -11.19
N LYS A 71 1.49 -25.18 -12.44
CA LYS A 71 2.73 -24.47 -12.75
C LYS A 71 2.70 -23.03 -12.24
N ALA A 72 1.58 -22.33 -12.46
CA ALA A 72 1.39 -20.98 -11.97
C ALA A 72 1.44 -20.93 -10.44
N ARG A 73 0.67 -21.78 -9.75
CA ARG A 73 0.63 -21.82 -8.27
C ARG A 73 1.95 -22.21 -7.63
N SER A 74 2.78 -23.05 -8.31
CA SER A 74 4.12 -23.38 -7.78
C SER A 74 5.07 -22.19 -7.72
N ARG A 75 4.75 -21.09 -8.43
CA ARG A 75 5.51 -19.83 -8.43
C ARG A 75 5.02 -18.81 -7.42
N ILE A 76 3.93 -19.11 -6.71
CA ILE A 76 3.27 -18.18 -5.79
C ILE A 76 3.50 -18.63 -4.34
N GLY A 77 3.90 -17.70 -3.48
CA GLY A 77 3.70 -17.75 -2.04
C GLY A 77 2.51 -16.87 -1.67
N TYR A 78 1.52 -17.42 -1.00
CA TYR A 78 0.32 -16.70 -0.63
C TYR A 78 0.14 -16.61 0.88
N LEU A 79 -0.01 -15.39 1.38
CA LEU A 79 -0.42 -15.11 2.75
C LEU A 79 -1.85 -14.53 2.71
N PRO A 80 -2.86 -15.29 3.11
CA PRO A 80 -4.22 -14.76 3.22
C PRO A 80 -4.38 -13.87 4.46
N GLU A 81 -5.40 -13.01 4.48
CA GLU A 81 -5.75 -12.15 5.62
C GLU A 81 -5.90 -12.95 6.92
N ASN A 82 -6.64 -14.06 6.86
CA ASN A 82 -6.76 -15.01 7.96
C ASN A 82 -5.83 -16.20 7.69
N VAL A 83 -4.71 -16.25 8.41
CA VAL A 83 -3.69 -17.29 8.20
C VAL A 83 -4.17 -18.64 8.71
N PRO A 84 -4.36 -19.67 7.85
CA PRO A 84 -4.88 -20.98 8.24
C PRO A 84 -3.75 -21.84 8.83
N LEU A 85 -3.37 -21.58 10.07
CA LEU A 85 -2.36 -22.35 10.80
C LEU A 85 -2.98 -23.53 11.55
N TYR A 86 -2.18 -24.54 11.84
CA TYR A 86 -2.54 -25.65 12.74
C TYR A 86 -2.06 -25.31 14.15
N PRO A 87 -2.96 -24.84 15.04
CA PRO A 87 -2.58 -24.29 16.35
C PRO A 87 -1.91 -25.31 17.27
N GLU A 88 -2.17 -26.60 17.08
CA GLU A 88 -1.62 -27.71 17.85
C GLU A 88 -0.19 -28.12 17.44
N MET A 89 0.26 -27.70 16.25
CA MET A 89 1.60 -28.03 15.74
C MET A 89 2.66 -27.08 16.27
N ARG A 90 3.91 -27.54 16.32
CA ARG A 90 5.07 -26.66 16.52
C ARG A 90 5.42 -25.95 15.21
N VAL A 91 5.98 -24.75 15.33
CA VAL A 91 6.33 -23.92 14.14
C VAL A 91 7.17 -24.69 13.13
N GLY A 92 8.28 -25.33 13.57
CA GLY A 92 9.15 -26.09 12.68
C GLY A 92 8.49 -27.31 12.04
N GLU A 93 7.65 -28.03 12.79
CA GLU A 93 6.89 -29.17 12.29
C GLU A 93 5.86 -28.74 11.23
N TYR A 94 5.14 -27.66 11.51
CA TYR A 94 4.21 -27.08 10.56
C TYR A 94 4.89 -26.67 9.25
N LEU A 95 6.01 -25.94 9.34
CA LEU A 95 6.73 -25.50 8.14
C LEU A 95 7.30 -26.69 7.34
N ALA A 96 7.79 -27.75 8.01
CA ALA A 96 8.25 -28.96 7.34
C ALA A 96 7.11 -29.68 6.62
N TYR A 97 5.97 -29.80 7.27
CA TYR A 97 4.77 -30.36 6.67
C TYR A 97 4.31 -29.56 5.45
N ARG A 98 4.26 -28.22 5.56
CA ARG A 98 3.88 -27.32 4.48
C ARG A 98 4.87 -27.37 3.31
N ALA A 99 6.17 -27.42 3.58
CA ALA A 99 7.20 -27.58 2.57
C ALA A 99 6.98 -28.87 1.74
N ALA A 100 6.70 -29.99 2.41
CA ALA A 100 6.41 -31.24 1.75
C ALA A 100 5.15 -31.16 0.86
N LEU A 101 4.07 -30.55 1.35
CA LEU A 101 2.84 -30.34 0.57
C LEU A 101 3.05 -29.45 -0.66
N LYS A 102 3.97 -28.47 -0.56
CA LYS A 102 4.33 -27.57 -1.67
C LYS A 102 5.35 -28.19 -2.65
N GLY A 103 5.68 -29.47 -2.47
CA GLY A 103 6.54 -30.22 -3.39
C GLY A 103 8.03 -29.97 -3.22
N VAL A 104 8.48 -29.43 -2.07
CA VAL A 104 9.88 -29.35 -1.73
C VAL A 104 10.45 -30.76 -1.58
N ARG A 105 11.55 -31.05 -2.30
CA ARG A 105 12.18 -32.39 -2.24
C ARG A 105 12.60 -32.72 -0.80
N SER A 106 12.30 -33.93 -0.32
CA SER A 106 12.51 -34.36 1.08
C SER A 106 13.91 -34.02 1.62
N ARG A 107 14.97 -34.20 0.80
CA ARG A 107 16.34 -33.87 1.17
C ARG A 107 16.59 -32.38 1.40
N ARG A 108 15.74 -31.50 0.90
CA ARG A 108 15.85 -30.02 1.01
C ARG A 108 14.88 -29.42 2.01
N VAL A 109 13.96 -30.20 2.57
CA VAL A 109 12.93 -29.67 3.49
C VAL A 109 13.58 -28.98 4.70
N ALA A 110 14.55 -29.62 5.35
CA ALA A 110 15.22 -29.05 6.52
C ALA A 110 15.93 -27.71 6.19
N GLU A 111 16.63 -27.66 5.07
CA GLU A 111 17.30 -26.43 4.56
C GLU A 111 16.25 -25.32 4.34
N LYS A 112 15.17 -25.63 3.62
CA LYS A 112 14.14 -24.61 3.29
C LYS A 112 13.35 -24.12 4.49
N VAL A 113 13.13 -24.98 5.46
CA VAL A 113 12.51 -24.61 6.75
C VAL A 113 13.45 -23.67 7.51
N GLU A 114 14.73 -24.00 7.60
CA GLU A 114 15.71 -23.14 8.28
C GLU A 114 15.82 -21.75 7.59
N ASP A 115 15.91 -21.72 6.26
CA ASP A 115 15.92 -20.47 5.48
C ASP A 115 14.68 -19.62 5.79
N ALA A 116 13.49 -20.23 5.79
CA ALA A 116 12.22 -19.52 6.07
C ALA A 116 12.13 -19.02 7.52
N LEU A 117 12.63 -19.82 8.49
CA LEU A 117 12.70 -19.43 9.89
C LEU A 117 13.63 -18.22 10.11
N GLN A 118 14.79 -18.22 9.46
CA GLN A 118 15.76 -17.13 9.53
C GLN A 118 15.20 -15.86 8.88
N LEU A 119 14.66 -15.96 7.66
CA LEU A 119 14.07 -14.82 6.94
C LEU A 119 12.94 -14.16 7.75
N CYS A 120 12.10 -14.96 8.43
CA CYS A 120 10.97 -14.45 9.21
C CYS A 120 11.29 -14.19 10.69
N ASN A 121 12.56 -14.34 11.11
CA ASN A 121 13.00 -14.18 12.50
C ASN A 121 12.20 -15.05 13.48
N LEU A 122 12.07 -16.35 13.17
CA LEU A 122 11.29 -17.34 13.92
C LEU A 122 12.15 -18.43 14.61
N GLY A 123 13.47 -18.41 14.44
CA GLY A 123 14.35 -19.48 14.96
C GLY A 123 14.20 -19.73 16.45
N HIS A 124 14.02 -18.67 17.26
CA HIS A 124 13.86 -18.77 18.73
C HIS A 124 12.50 -19.35 19.16
N VAL A 125 11.48 -19.36 18.27
CA VAL A 125 10.15 -19.93 18.53
C VAL A 125 9.89 -21.23 17.77
N GLN A 126 10.87 -21.77 17.03
CA GLN A 126 10.75 -22.95 16.18
C GLN A 126 10.10 -24.16 16.88
N ARG A 127 10.37 -24.35 18.18
CA ARG A 127 9.86 -25.46 19.00
C ARG A 127 8.56 -25.12 19.73
N GLN A 128 8.07 -23.89 19.65
CA GLN A 128 6.82 -23.49 20.32
C GLN A 128 5.61 -23.92 19.53
N ILE A 129 4.51 -24.20 20.26
CA ILE A 129 3.20 -24.53 19.70
C ILE A 129 2.59 -23.24 19.11
N ILE A 130 2.12 -23.30 17.87
CA ILE A 130 1.59 -22.15 17.12
C ILE A 130 0.45 -21.46 17.87
N GLY A 131 -0.43 -22.23 18.52
CA GLY A 131 -1.55 -21.69 19.30
C GLY A 131 -1.15 -20.80 20.46
N THR A 132 0.07 -20.95 21.00
CA THR A 132 0.58 -20.13 22.12
C THR A 132 1.27 -18.84 21.68
N LEU A 133 1.45 -18.66 20.37
CA LEU A 133 2.12 -17.47 19.83
C LEU A 133 1.21 -16.24 19.80
N SER A 134 1.82 -15.06 19.88
CA SER A 134 1.12 -13.80 19.61
C SER A 134 0.62 -13.73 18.16
N LYS A 135 -0.32 -12.83 17.87
CA LYS A 135 -0.83 -12.64 16.52
C LYS A 135 0.30 -12.31 15.53
N GLY A 136 1.25 -11.45 15.92
CA GLY A 136 2.39 -11.08 15.07
C GLY A 136 3.30 -12.26 14.75
N TYR A 137 3.57 -13.14 15.71
CA TYR A 137 4.31 -14.35 15.42
C TYR A 137 3.54 -15.31 14.50
N ARG A 138 2.24 -15.48 14.70
CA ARG A 138 1.40 -16.29 13.79
C ARG A 138 1.42 -15.71 12.36
N GLN A 139 1.38 -14.41 12.21
CA GLN A 139 1.50 -13.75 10.90
C GLN A 139 2.85 -14.05 10.23
N ARG A 140 3.95 -13.98 10.99
CA ARG A 140 5.29 -14.35 10.49
C ARG A 140 5.40 -15.84 10.14
N VAL A 141 4.74 -16.74 10.88
CA VAL A 141 4.66 -18.16 10.52
C VAL A 141 3.93 -18.35 9.19
N GLY A 142 2.85 -17.61 8.96
CA GLY A 142 2.16 -17.60 7.66
C GLY A 142 3.03 -17.07 6.52
N LEU A 143 3.83 -16.05 6.78
CA LEU A 143 4.78 -15.54 5.80
C LEU A 143 5.92 -16.53 5.53
N ALA A 144 6.42 -17.21 6.56
CA ALA A 144 7.40 -18.30 6.41
C ALA A 144 6.83 -19.47 5.61
N ASP A 145 5.54 -19.83 5.84
CA ASP A 145 4.85 -20.79 4.99
C ASP A 145 4.79 -20.33 3.53
N ALA A 146 4.47 -19.04 3.28
CA ALA A 146 4.45 -18.51 1.91
C ALA A 146 5.83 -18.62 1.23
N LEU A 147 6.94 -18.52 1.97
CA LEU A 147 8.31 -18.50 1.47
C LEU A 147 8.98 -19.88 1.35
N VAL A 148 8.49 -20.91 2.06
CA VAL A 148 9.20 -22.19 2.25
C VAL A 148 9.54 -22.93 0.96
N ASN A 149 8.82 -22.67 -0.14
CA ASN A 149 9.08 -23.26 -1.46
C ASN A 149 9.82 -22.33 -2.42
N GLU A 150 10.39 -21.22 -1.92
CA GLU A 150 11.11 -20.19 -2.70
C GLU A 150 10.31 -19.70 -3.93
N PRO A 151 9.14 -19.11 -3.74
CA PRO A 151 8.31 -18.67 -4.84
C PRO A 151 8.94 -17.47 -5.58
N ASP A 152 8.64 -17.31 -6.87
CA ASP A 152 9.03 -16.10 -7.62
C ASP A 152 8.19 -14.87 -7.21
N ILE A 153 6.96 -15.12 -6.77
CA ILE A 153 5.94 -14.09 -6.49
C ILE A 153 5.35 -14.31 -5.09
N LEU A 154 5.23 -13.23 -4.33
CA LEU A 154 4.50 -13.20 -3.07
C LEU A 154 3.21 -12.41 -3.24
N ILE A 155 2.09 -13.01 -2.87
CA ILE A 155 0.77 -12.36 -2.78
C ILE A 155 0.40 -12.29 -1.30
N LEU A 156 0.28 -11.07 -0.76
CA LEU A 156 0.10 -10.83 0.67
C LEU A 156 -1.22 -10.06 0.88
N ASP A 157 -2.23 -10.73 1.43
CA ASP A 157 -3.53 -10.12 1.67
C ASP A 157 -3.59 -9.57 3.09
N GLU A 158 -3.58 -8.22 3.23
CA GLU A 158 -3.61 -7.48 4.50
C GLU A 158 -2.55 -7.98 5.52
N PRO A 159 -1.25 -8.02 5.17
CA PRO A 159 -0.23 -8.70 5.97
C PRO A 159 -0.01 -8.11 7.37
N THR A 160 -0.50 -6.92 7.64
CA THR A 160 -0.32 -6.17 8.90
C THR A 160 -1.59 -6.01 9.72
N ILE A 161 -2.71 -6.59 9.26
CA ILE A 161 -4.01 -6.41 9.90
C ILE A 161 -4.03 -6.86 11.37
N GLY A 162 -4.43 -5.93 12.25
CA GLY A 162 -4.59 -6.19 13.69
C GLY A 162 -3.30 -6.49 14.43
N LEU A 163 -2.16 -6.01 13.91
CA LEU A 163 -0.88 -5.97 14.59
C LEU A 163 -0.70 -4.63 15.30
N ASP A 164 0.10 -4.62 16.35
CA ASP A 164 0.51 -3.37 17.00
C ASP A 164 1.56 -2.60 16.16
N PRO A 165 1.77 -1.28 16.42
CA PRO A 165 2.68 -0.47 15.62
C PRO A 165 4.13 -0.98 15.57
N GLY A 166 4.59 -1.70 16.60
CA GLY A 166 5.91 -2.34 16.64
C GLY A 166 5.99 -3.48 15.64
N GLN A 167 5.02 -4.39 15.71
CA GLN A 167 4.91 -5.55 14.83
C GLN A 167 4.70 -5.14 13.36
N ILE A 168 3.92 -4.10 13.10
CA ILE A 168 3.75 -3.54 11.75
C ILE A 168 5.10 -3.13 11.16
N ARG A 169 5.93 -2.39 11.92
CA ARG A 169 7.28 -1.99 11.45
C ARG A 169 8.16 -3.18 11.13
N GLU A 170 8.10 -4.23 11.95
CA GLU A 170 8.89 -5.44 11.75
C GLU A 170 8.45 -6.22 10.50
N VAL A 171 7.15 -6.44 10.31
CA VAL A 171 6.61 -7.11 9.12
C VAL A 171 6.90 -6.30 7.86
N ARG A 172 6.78 -4.99 7.89
CA ARG A 172 7.12 -4.10 6.77
C ARG A 172 8.61 -4.17 6.42
N SER A 173 9.49 -4.13 7.41
CA SER A 173 10.93 -4.27 7.19
C SER A 173 11.27 -5.62 6.53
N LEU A 174 10.59 -6.68 6.96
CA LEU A 174 10.71 -8.01 6.39
C LEU A 174 10.25 -8.01 4.91
N ILE A 175 9.07 -7.46 4.59
CA ILE A 175 8.55 -7.38 3.22
C ILE A 175 9.53 -6.61 2.32
N LYS A 176 10.08 -5.48 2.79
CA LYS A 176 11.10 -4.73 2.05
C LYS A 176 12.37 -5.56 1.78
N GLY A 177 12.82 -6.33 2.76
CA GLY A 177 13.97 -7.23 2.58
C GLY A 177 13.70 -8.33 1.53
N LEU A 178 12.47 -8.83 1.46
CA LEU A 178 12.05 -9.84 0.49
C LEU A 178 11.94 -9.29 -0.95
N ALA A 179 11.70 -8.00 -1.13
CA ALA A 179 11.59 -7.35 -2.44
C ALA A 179 12.85 -7.49 -3.31
N THR A 180 14.01 -7.71 -2.71
CA THR A 180 15.27 -7.93 -3.44
C THR A 180 15.30 -9.25 -4.22
N ARG A 181 14.44 -10.22 -3.85
CA ARG A 181 14.44 -11.58 -4.41
C ARG A 181 13.09 -12.00 -5.00
N HIS A 182 12.01 -11.34 -4.59
CA HIS A 182 10.64 -11.69 -4.95
C HIS A 182 9.92 -10.51 -5.57
N THR A 183 8.99 -10.80 -6.47
CA THR A 183 7.97 -9.85 -6.92
C THR A 183 6.85 -9.88 -5.90
N ILE A 184 6.38 -8.74 -5.42
CA ILE A 184 5.42 -8.69 -4.32
C ILE A 184 4.17 -7.91 -4.73
N LEU A 185 3.01 -8.54 -4.57
CA LEU A 185 1.71 -7.88 -4.63
C LEU A 185 1.09 -7.94 -3.23
N LEU A 186 0.84 -6.80 -2.62
CA LEU A 186 0.21 -6.76 -1.30
C LEU A 186 -1.06 -5.93 -1.31
N SER A 187 -2.07 -6.34 -0.54
CA SER A 187 -3.23 -5.49 -0.25
C SER A 187 -3.05 -4.77 1.08
N SER A 188 -3.56 -3.56 1.15
CA SER A 188 -3.78 -2.85 2.41
C SER A 188 -4.92 -1.85 2.25
N HIS A 189 -5.58 -1.54 3.36
CA HIS A 189 -6.49 -0.41 3.47
C HIS A 189 -5.82 0.77 4.19
N ILE A 190 -4.56 0.61 4.63
CA ILE A 190 -3.77 1.61 5.35
C ILE A 190 -2.77 2.24 4.38
N LEU A 191 -3.03 3.49 4.02
CA LEU A 191 -2.25 4.22 3.00
C LEU A 191 -0.79 4.40 3.38
N SER A 192 -0.51 4.77 4.63
CA SER A 192 0.86 4.98 5.11
C SER A 192 1.73 3.70 5.03
N GLU A 193 1.12 2.52 5.12
CA GLU A 193 1.85 1.26 4.94
C GLU A 193 2.24 1.04 3.49
N VAL A 194 1.29 1.30 2.57
CA VAL A 194 1.50 1.17 1.13
C VAL A 194 2.55 2.17 0.64
N GLU A 195 2.44 3.43 1.07
CA GLU A 195 3.39 4.50 0.75
C GLU A 195 4.82 4.16 1.16
N MET A 196 4.97 3.60 2.35
CA MET A 196 6.30 3.26 2.88
C MET A 196 6.87 1.94 2.34
N THR A 197 6.06 1.11 1.67
CA THR A 197 6.48 -0.26 1.31
C THR A 197 6.50 -0.50 -0.19
N CYS A 198 5.57 0.12 -0.93
CA CYS A 198 5.35 -0.17 -2.34
C CYS A 198 6.05 0.85 -3.25
N SER A 199 6.58 0.37 -4.37
CA SER A 199 7.11 1.21 -5.43
C SER A 199 6.01 1.80 -6.31
N ARG A 200 4.90 1.08 -6.46
CA ARG A 200 3.72 1.49 -7.22
C ARG A 200 2.43 1.04 -6.51
N VAL A 201 1.37 1.81 -6.70
CA VAL A 201 0.07 1.61 -6.07
C VAL A 201 -1.01 1.51 -7.15
N LEU A 202 -1.91 0.57 -6.97
CA LEU A 202 -3.15 0.42 -7.73
C LEU A 202 -4.31 0.75 -6.78
N ILE A 203 -5.02 1.84 -7.03
CA ILE A 203 -6.18 2.23 -6.22
C ILE A 203 -7.42 1.57 -6.81
N LEU A 204 -8.04 0.70 -6.00
CA LEU A 204 -9.27 -0.01 -6.36
C LEU A 204 -10.48 0.63 -5.70
N ASN A 205 -11.54 0.80 -6.48
CA ASN A 205 -12.85 1.20 -6.00
C ASN A 205 -13.94 0.45 -6.78
N LYS A 206 -14.90 -0.17 -6.07
CA LYS A 206 -16.06 -0.88 -6.68
C LYS A 206 -15.66 -1.86 -7.79
N GLY A 207 -14.59 -2.62 -7.56
CA GLY A 207 -14.11 -3.66 -8.47
C GLY A 207 -13.28 -3.17 -9.66
N GLN A 208 -12.93 -1.89 -9.74
CA GLN A 208 -12.16 -1.29 -10.83
C GLN A 208 -10.91 -0.58 -10.31
N ILE A 209 -9.86 -0.47 -11.14
CA ILE A 209 -8.73 0.40 -10.87
C ILE A 209 -9.14 1.82 -11.26
N VAL A 210 -9.09 2.75 -10.28
CA VAL A 210 -9.42 4.16 -10.48
C VAL A 210 -8.17 5.03 -10.65
N ALA A 211 -7.01 4.57 -10.14
CA ALA A 211 -5.73 5.23 -10.35
C ALA A 211 -4.57 4.23 -10.20
N THR A 212 -3.47 4.49 -10.90
CA THR A 212 -2.22 3.73 -10.81
C THR A 212 -1.04 4.68 -10.92
N GLY A 213 0.00 4.45 -10.15
CA GLY A 213 1.23 5.25 -10.18
C GLY A 213 2.08 5.04 -8.95
N THR A 214 3.24 5.66 -8.91
CA THR A 214 4.02 5.80 -7.68
C THR A 214 3.28 6.69 -6.68
N PRO A 215 3.57 6.61 -5.38
CA PRO A 215 2.97 7.52 -4.40
C PRO A 215 3.12 9.01 -4.77
N ALA A 216 4.24 9.40 -5.37
CA ALA A 216 4.50 10.77 -5.84
C ALA A 216 3.59 11.16 -7.02
N GLU A 217 3.54 10.33 -8.07
CA GLU A 217 2.68 10.55 -9.25
C GLU A 217 1.19 10.64 -8.87
N LEU A 218 0.74 9.80 -7.91
CA LEU A 218 -0.64 9.84 -7.44
C LEU A 218 -0.97 11.15 -6.70
N ARG A 219 -0.02 11.71 -5.95
CA ARG A 219 -0.20 13.05 -5.34
C ARG A 219 -0.29 14.13 -6.41
N GLU A 220 0.59 14.10 -7.41
CA GLU A 220 0.59 15.08 -8.50
C GLU A 220 -0.71 15.02 -9.33
N SER A 221 -1.14 13.81 -9.71
CA SER A 221 -2.32 13.61 -10.56
C SER A 221 -3.65 13.91 -9.87
N SER A 222 -3.69 13.88 -8.55
CA SER A 222 -4.91 14.23 -7.79
C SER A 222 -5.27 15.71 -7.85
N GLY A 223 -4.41 16.55 -8.42
CA GLY A 223 -4.57 18.02 -8.38
C GLY A 223 -4.37 18.62 -6.98
N LEU A 224 -4.10 17.76 -5.99
CA LEU A 224 -3.85 18.11 -4.59
C LEU A 224 -2.37 18.45 -4.32
N SER A 225 -1.51 18.40 -5.35
CA SER A 225 -0.06 18.59 -5.25
C SER A 225 0.34 19.95 -4.66
N LEU A 226 -0.56 20.94 -4.70
CA LEU A 226 -0.39 22.26 -4.10
C LEU A 226 -1.55 22.65 -3.18
N SER A 227 -2.52 21.74 -2.94
CA SER A 227 -3.69 21.98 -2.08
C SER A 227 -3.45 21.61 -0.62
N GLY A 228 -2.28 21.13 -0.27
CA GLY A 228 -1.89 20.99 1.12
C GLY A 228 -1.89 22.36 1.77
N ALA A 229 -2.59 22.52 2.89
CA ALA A 229 -2.59 23.75 3.65
C ALA A 229 -1.16 24.19 3.95
N VAL A 230 -0.83 25.46 3.71
CA VAL A 230 0.45 26.05 4.10
C VAL A 230 0.34 26.52 5.52
N ARG A 231 1.23 26.00 6.38
CA ARG A 231 1.37 26.46 7.76
C ARG A 231 2.30 27.66 7.79
N LEU A 232 1.78 28.75 8.31
CA LEU A 232 2.54 29.99 8.53
C LEU A 232 2.53 30.32 10.02
N GLU A 233 3.70 30.30 10.67
CA GLU A 233 3.86 30.73 12.06
C GLU A 233 4.68 32.01 12.11
N VAL A 234 4.04 33.11 12.51
CA VAL A 234 4.62 34.45 12.51
C VAL A 234 4.32 35.22 13.78
N GLN A 235 5.24 36.11 14.16
CA GLN A 235 5.00 37.12 15.17
C GLN A 235 4.45 38.38 14.48
N VAL A 236 3.20 38.70 14.77
CA VAL A 236 2.47 39.84 14.17
C VAL A 236 1.87 40.73 15.27
N PRO A 237 1.78 42.05 15.04
CA PRO A 237 1.18 42.96 15.99
C PRO A 237 -0.33 42.70 16.21
N ASP A 238 -1.05 42.36 15.15
CA ASP A 238 -2.49 42.09 15.16
C ASP A 238 -2.77 40.85 14.29
N ALA A 239 -3.15 39.76 14.99
CA ALA A 239 -3.41 38.49 14.32
C ALA A 239 -4.73 38.51 13.50
N ASP A 240 -5.73 39.27 13.94
CA ASP A 240 -7.03 39.29 13.26
C ASP A 240 -6.98 40.19 12.01
N ALA A 241 -6.23 41.28 12.05
CA ALA A 241 -5.94 42.10 10.87
C ALA A 241 -5.09 41.32 9.85
N THR A 242 -4.11 40.54 10.31
CA THR A 242 -3.30 39.68 9.46
C THR A 242 -4.15 38.59 8.79
N LEU A 243 -5.05 37.93 9.53
CA LEU A 243 -5.95 36.93 8.98
C LEU A 243 -6.82 37.46 7.82
N LYS A 244 -7.28 38.71 7.90
CA LYS A 244 -8.07 39.36 6.86
C LYS A 244 -7.24 39.71 5.61
N ALA A 245 -5.95 39.99 5.78
CA ALA A 245 -5.08 40.39 4.70
C ALA A 245 -4.49 39.19 3.92
N LEU A 246 -4.36 38.03 4.54
CA LEU A 246 -3.77 36.84 3.91
C LEU A 246 -4.50 36.38 2.65
N PRO A 247 -5.86 36.35 2.55
CA PRO A 247 -6.56 35.96 1.34
C PRO A 247 -6.40 36.92 0.14
N GLU A 248 -5.86 38.13 0.36
CA GLU A 248 -5.58 39.09 -0.71
C GLU A 248 -4.25 38.78 -1.46
N LEU A 249 -3.44 37.87 -0.89
CA LEU A 249 -2.15 37.51 -1.48
C LEU A 249 -2.30 36.54 -2.65
N PRO A 250 -1.37 36.56 -3.62
CA PRO A 250 -1.35 35.62 -4.72
C PRO A 250 -1.36 34.19 -4.27
N HIS A 251 -2.14 33.36 -4.95
CA HIS A 251 -2.27 31.92 -4.71
C HIS A 251 -2.87 31.53 -3.36
N VAL A 252 -3.51 32.44 -2.63
CA VAL A 252 -4.25 32.16 -1.39
C VAL A 252 -5.75 32.13 -1.69
N ALA A 253 -6.41 30.98 -1.41
CA ALA A 253 -7.86 30.85 -1.50
C ALA A 253 -8.57 31.26 -0.20
N SER A 254 -8.00 30.84 0.92
CA SER A 254 -8.51 31.19 2.25
C SER A 254 -7.41 31.03 3.30
N ALA A 255 -7.61 31.65 4.44
CA ALA A 255 -6.74 31.51 5.59
C ALA A 255 -7.57 31.35 6.87
N SER A 256 -7.08 30.60 7.82
CA SER A 256 -7.68 30.42 9.15
C SER A 256 -6.59 30.54 10.24
N LEU A 257 -6.96 31.10 11.39
CA LEU A 257 -6.08 31.16 12.55
C LEU A 257 -6.28 29.85 13.36
N VAL A 258 -5.24 29.03 13.41
CA VAL A 258 -5.28 27.71 14.07
C VAL A 258 -4.88 27.79 15.53
N GLY A 259 -3.99 28.74 15.89
CA GLY A 259 -3.55 28.87 17.27
C GLY A 259 -2.70 30.13 17.54
N ARG A 260 -2.57 30.43 18.83
CA ARG A 260 -1.66 31.47 19.32
C ARG A 260 -0.83 30.91 20.48
N THR A 261 0.47 31.11 20.45
CA THR A 261 1.40 30.69 21.49
C THR A 261 2.32 31.86 21.85
N GLY A 262 2.01 32.57 22.93
CA GLY A 262 2.67 33.80 23.27
C GLY A 262 2.47 34.88 22.20
N GLU A 263 3.57 35.39 21.65
CA GLU A 263 3.55 36.39 20.57
C GLU A 263 3.42 35.78 19.18
N TRP A 264 3.37 34.44 19.04
CA TRP A 264 3.32 33.72 17.77
C TRP A 264 1.90 33.38 17.39
N SER A 265 1.52 33.69 16.19
CA SER A 265 0.24 33.32 15.56
C SER A 265 0.48 32.28 14.48
N THR A 266 -0.26 31.17 14.52
CA THR A 266 -0.20 30.10 13.55
C THR A 266 -1.42 30.17 12.64
N TYR A 267 -1.19 30.34 11.35
CA TYR A 267 -2.21 30.35 10.33
C TYR A 267 -2.13 29.09 9.49
N GLU A 268 -3.28 28.57 9.10
CA GLU A 268 -3.44 27.55 8.06
C GLU A 268 -4.00 28.22 6.81
N ILE A 269 -3.29 28.11 5.69
CA ILE A 269 -3.57 28.81 4.45
C ILE A 269 -3.88 27.78 3.38
N ILE A 270 -5.06 27.88 2.77
CA ILE A 270 -5.46 27.02 1.66
C ILE A 270 -5.04 27.70 0.36
N PRO A 271 -4.19 27.05 -0.45
CA PRO A 271 -3.81 27.57 -1.76
C PRO A 271 -5.00 27.61 -2.73
N SER A 272 -5.00 28.56 -3.68
CA SER A 272 -5.92 28.54 -4.83
C SER A 272 -5.30 27.77 -6.00
N ALA A 273 -4.47 28.42 -6.80
CA ALA A 273 -3.71 27.79 -7.86
C ALA A 273 -2.26 28.28 -7.77
N GLY A 274 -1.31 27.38 -7.56
CA GLY A 274 0.10 27.73 -7.38
C GLY A 274 0.57 27.72 -5.92
N ASP A 275 1.86 27.96 -5.72
CA ASP A 275 2.50 27.96 -4.41
C ASP A 275 2.40 29.35 -3.76
N PRO A 276 1.67 29.53 -2.64
CA PRO A 276 1.54 30.82 -1.97
C PRO A 276 2.79 31.20 -1.15
N ARG A 277 3.72 30.26 -0.89
CA ARG A 277 4.86 30.50 0.00
C ARG A 277 5.76 31.66 -0.42
N PRO A 278 6.11 31.86 -1.71
CA PRO A 278 6.87 33.02 -2.11
C PRO A 278 6.20 34.34 -1.75
N ALA A 279 4.90 34.48 -2.06
CA ALA A 279 4.14 35.70 -1.75
C ALA A 279 3.99 35.91 -0.24
N LEU A 280 3.77 34.85 0.53
CA LEU A 280 3.71 34.92 2.00
C LEU A 280 5.05 35.33 2.63
N PHE A 281 6.16 34.83 2.08
CA PHE A 281 7.49 35.22 2.52
C PHE A 281 7.78 36.70 2.22
N GLU A 282 7.49 37.15 0.98
CA GLU A 282 7.66 38.55 0.58
C GLU A 282 6.82 39.48 1.46
N GLU A 283 5.58 39.09 1.78
CA GLU A 283 4.70 39.87 2.64
C GLU A 283 5.24 39.94 4.07
N ALA A 284 5.75 38.79 4.61
CA ALA A 284 6.38 38.78 5.94
C ALA A 284 7.59 39.74 6.00
N VAL A 285 8.43 39.75 4.97
CA VAL A 285 9.58 40.65 4.85
C VAL A 285 9.11 42.11 4.75
N ARG A 286 8.12 42.41 3.89
CA ARG A 286 7.57 43.76 3.68
C ARG A 286 7.00 44.38 4.95
N ARG A 287 6.31 43.54 5.77
CA ARG A 287 5.69 43.98 7.03
C ARG A 287 6.60 43.84 8.26
N GLY A 288 7.81 43.33 8.08
CA GLY A 288 8.77 43.13 9.17
C GLY A 288 8.33 42.08 10.16
N TRP A 289 7.53 41.06 9.73
CA TRP A 289 7.13 39.98 10.58
C TRP A 289 8.31 39.07 10.89
N LYS A 290 8.40 38.57 12.10
CA LYS A 290 9.33 37.48 12.39
C LYS A 290 8.66 36.17 11.98
N LEU A 291 9.32 35.46 11.09
CA LEU A 291 8.86 34.17 10.56
C LEU A 291 9.52 33.03 11.34
N ARG A 292 8.73 32.08 11.85
CA ARG A 292 9.20 30.90 12.55
C ARG A 292 9.00 29.64 11.72
N GLU A 293 7.88 29.53 11.03
CA GLU A 293 7.56 28.40 10.16
C GLU A 293 6.83 28.88 8.91
N LEU A 294 7.26 28.36 7.76
CA LEU A 294 6.54 28.48 6.48
C LEU A 294 6.69 27.14 5.76
N SER A 295 5.78 26.24 6.01
CA SER A 295 5.82 24.88 5.49
C SER A 295 4.54 24.56 4.73
N ALA A 296 4.68 23.94 3.55
CA ALA A 296 3.55 23.31 2.89
C ALA A 296 3.35 21.93 3.50
N ARG A 297 2.14 21.63 3.93
CA ARG A 297 1.77 20.26 4.25
C ARG A 297 1.58 19.54 2.92
N GLU A 298 2.43 18.57 2.64
CA GLU A 298 2.18 17.67 1.52
C GLU A 298 0.83 16.99 1.73
N SER A 299 0.02 16.95 0.68
CA SER A 299 -1.23 16.20 0.72
C SER A 299 -0.94 14.76 1.10
N SER A 300 -1.60 14.27 2.12
CA SER A 300 -1.48 12.88 2.50
C SER A 300 -2.08 11.99 1.39
N LEU A 301 -1.54 10.79 1.19
CA LEU A 301 -2.19 9.82 0.29
C LEU A 301 -3.65 9.55 0.69
N GLU A 302 -4.06 9.82 1.94
CA GLU A 302 -5.46 9.72 2.39
C GLU A 302 -6.38 10.72 1.70
N GLU A 303 -5.91 11.97 1.56
CA GLU A 303 -6.64 13.01 0.82
C GLU A 303 -6.70 12.66 -0.67
N VAL A 304 -5.59 12.20 -1.23
CA VAL A 304 -5.49 11.70 -2.61
C VAL A 304 -6.46 10.53 -2.84
N PHE A 305 -6.43 9.54 -1.96
CA PHE A 305 -7.32 8.38 -2.02
C PHE A 305 -8.80 8.80 -1.94
N THR A 306 -9.12 9.69 -1.01
CA THR A 306 -10.48 10.19 -0.86
C THR A 306 -10.95 10.89 -2.13
N SER A 307 -10.10 11.68 -2.79
CA SER A 307 -10.44 12.34 -4.05
C SER A 307 -10.76 11.34 -5.17
N PHE A 308 -10.00 10.25 -5.30
CA PHE A 308 -10.25 9.20 -6.29
C PHE A 308 -11.48 8.33 -5.97
N VAL A 309 -11.81 8.15 -4.69
CA VAL A 309 -12.94 7.31 -4.27
C VAL A 309 -14.26 8.09 -4.25
N THR A 310 -14.25 9.37 -3.87
CA THR A 310 -15.45 10.22 -3.74
C THR A 310 -15.71 11.11 -4.94
N GLY A 311 -14.65 11.58 -5.62
CA GLY A 311 -14.75 12.33 -6.88
C GLY A 311 -14.98 11.36 -8.02
N GLY A 312 -16.20 11.24 -8.53
CA GLY A 312 -16.55 10.32 -9.60
C GLY A 312 -15.61 10.44 -10.81
N ALA A 313 -14.95 9.34 -11.12
CA ALA A 313 -14.35 8.95 -12.41
C ALA A 313 -13.90 10.07 -13.37
N ALA A 314 -12.77 10.70 -13.10
CA ALA A 314 -11.90 11.15 -14.17
C ALA A 314 -10.86 10.03 -14.39
N GLN A 315 -11.08 9.19 -15.41
CA GLN A 315 -10.08 8.24 -15.86
C GLN A 315 -8.85 9.02 -16.32
N VAL A 316 -7.82 9.09 -15.50
CA VAL A 316 -6.48 9.51 -15.94
C VAL A 316 -5.79 8.27 -16.49
N SER A 317 -6.04 7.99 -17.77
CA SER A 317 -5.18 7.13 -18.56
C SER A 317 -3.89 7.91 -18.83
N LEU A 318 -2.85 7.66 -18.04
CA LEU A 318 -1.50 8.05 -18.43
C LEU A 318 -1.11 7.17 -19.63
N SER A 319 -0.98 7.82 -20.78
CA SER A 319 -0.60 7.25 -22.07
C SER A 319 0.71 6.47 -21.97
N GLU A 320 0.66 5.20 -22.43
CA GLU A 320 1.82 4.47 -22.93
C GLU A 320 2.27 5.11 -24.28
N GLU A 321 2.82 6.31 -24.24
CA GLU A 321 3.52 6.89 -25.37
C GLU A 321 4.82 7.51 -24.90
N SER A 322 5.85 6.68 -24.78
CA SER A 322 7.24 7.02 -25.14
C SER A 322 8.19 5.91 -24.73
N ARG A 323 8.23 4.82 -25.49
CA ARG A 323 9.42 3.98 -25.70
C ARG A 323 9.28 3.28 -27.05
N SER A 324 9.62 4.01 -28.12
CA SER A 324 10.12 3.41 -29.36
C SER A 324 11.63 3.43 -29.33
#